data_aa5c6b73abf5e0dc6fb5f100d960fdf7
#
_entry.id   aa5c6b73abf5e0dc6fb5f100d960fdf7
#
_cell.length_a   1.000
_cell.length_b   1.000
_cell.length_c   1.000
_cell.angle_alpha   90.00
_cell.angle_beta   90.00
_cell.angle_gamma   90.00
#
_symmetry.space_group_name_H-M   'P 1'
#
loop_
_entity.id
_entity.type
_entity.pdbx_description
1 polymer ?
#
loop_
_entity_poly.entity_id
_entity_poly.type
_entity_poly.pdbx_seq_one_letter_code
_entity_poly.pdbx_strand_id
1 'polypeptide(L)'
;MLNYRSADTLFRRASGTVACVSVLALTAIVLFLLAQGLPIFKDVPIGDFLFTTDWYPTDEPPVFGLGAMIVGSFAAAVLTAVIAVPLGVLTAAALHCAVPAWAARILKPVIELMAALPSVVIGFIGMVIVAPWLQETFNLPTGLNLFNAGLMLAFMCIPTIASISEDALRNVPGALREASLALGATRWETLCRVELRWAMGGIGTSVMLGLSRAIGETMVVLMVAGGAGIIPESIFDPVRPMTAGIAAEMAEAAVGGEHYHALYAAGLLLFLITFAFNLAAWYSTRRLSLRSA
;
A
#
# COMPACT_ATOMS: atom_id res chain seq x y z
N MET A 1 26.87 -13.36 38.47
CA MET A 1 26.87 -13.99 37.13
C MET A 1 25.43 -14.33 36.80
N LEU A 2 24.79 -13.58 35.94
CA LEU A 2 23.45 -13.91 35.43
C LEU A 2 23.57 -15.25 34.67
N ASN A 3 22.79 -16.22 35.10
CA ASN A 3 22.80 -17.55 34.51
C ASN A 3 22.25 -17.42 33.08
N TYR A 4 23.06 -17.44 32.03
CA TYR A 4 22.65 -17.25 30.62
C TYR A 4 21.46 -18.12 30.23
N ARG A 5 21.29 -19.30 30.82
CA ARG A 5 20.14 -20.19 30.61
C ARG A 5 18.84 -19.61 31.18
N SER A 6 18.88 -18.91 32.30
CA SER A 6 17.67 -18.29 32.89
C SER A 6 17.25 -17.02 32.12
N ALA A 7 18.24 -16.26 31.63
CA ALA A 7 17.98 -15.10 30.76
C ALA A 7 17.38 -15.51 29.42
N ASP A 8 17.89 -16.57 28.78
CA ASP A 8 17.36 -17.12 27.54
C ASP A 8 15.92 -17.64 27.70
N THR A 9 15.66 -18.35 28.79
CA THR A 9 14.31 -18.85 29.10
C THR A 9 13.32 -17.72 29.35
N LEU A 10 13.76 -16.66 30.04
CA LEU A 10 12.96 -15.46 30.30
C LEU A 10 12.65 -14.72 28.98
N PHE A 11 13.68 -14.51 28.15
CA PHE A 11 13.53 -13.88 26.84
C PHE A 11 12.57 -14.66 25.93
N ARG A 12 12.70 -15.97 25.84
CA ARG A 12 11.81 -16.85 25.07
C ARG A 12 10.37 -16.79 25.56
N ARG A 13 10.15 -16.78 26.88
CA ARG A 13 8.80 -16.63 27.45
C ARG A 13 8.21 -15.25 27.18
N ALA A 14 9.01 -14.19 27.39
CA ALA A 14 8.58 -12.82 27.10
C ALA A 14 8.23 -12.62 25.62
N SER A 15 9.08 -13.08 24.72
CA SER A 15 8.81 -13.02 23.27
C SER A 15 7.57 -13.84 22.88
N GLY A 16 7.40 -15.01 23.49
CA GLY A 16 6.20 -15.85 23.29
C GLY A 16 4.92 -15.18 23.78
N THR A 17 4.94 -14.53 24.94
CA THR A 17 3.77 -13.80 25.45
C THR A 17 3.41 -12.60 24.57
N VAL A 18 4.39 -11.82 24.12
CA VAL A 18 4.18 -10.71 23.19
C VAL A 18 3.57 -11.20 21.88
N ALA A 19 4.09 -12.30 21.32
CA ALA A 19 3.53 -12.91 20.11
C ALA A 19 2.08 -13.37 20.31
N CYS A 20 1.76 -14.02 21.45
CA CYS A 20 0.39 -14.42 21.78
C CYS A 20 -0.54 -13.23 21.90
N VAL A 21 -0.11 -12.15 22.57
CA VAL A 21 -0.92 -10.93 22.72
C VAL A 21 -1.20 -10.31 21.34
N SER A 22 -0.21 -10.25 20.45
CA SER A 22 -0.39 -9.72 19.08
C SER A 22 -1.41 -10.54 18.28
N VAL A 23 -1.34 -11.87 18.36
CA VAL A 23 -2.29 -12.76 17.66
C VAL A 23 -3.70 -12.61 18.25
N LEU A 24 -3.82 -12.55 19.60
CA LEU A 24 -5.09 -12.35 20.26
C LEU A 24 -5.72 -11.00 19.92
N ALA A 25 -4.92 -9.92 19.86
CA ALA A 25 -5.40 -8.59 19.46
C ALA A 25 -5.92 -8.61 18.01
N LEU A 26 -5.18 -9.19 17.08
CA LEU A 26 -5.63 -9.32 15.68
C LEU A 26 -6.93 -10.15 15.59
N THR A 27 -6.99 -11.27 16.29
CA THR A 27 -8.19 -12.11 16.32
C THR A 27 -9.39 -11.34 16.90
N ALA A 28 -9.18 -10.58 17.96
CA ALA A 28 -10.24 -9.76 18.57
C ALA A 28 -10.75 -8.67 17.61
N ILE A 29 -9.86 -8.02 16.84
CA ILE A 29 -10.23 -7.04 15.80
C ILE A 29 -11.10 -7.71 14.73
N VAL A 30 -10.68 -8.88 14.21
CA VAL A 30 -11.44 -9.59 13.18
C VAL A 30 -12.81 -10.04 13.70
N LEU A 31 -12.87 -10.57 14.93
CA LEU A 31 -14.13 -10.96 15.55
C LEU A 31 -15.06 -9.76 15.77
N PHE A 32 -14.49 -8.63 16.16
CA PHE A 32 -15.24 -7.39 16.33
C PHE A 32 -15.80 -6.85 15.00
N LEU A 33 -14.99 -6.85 13.93
CA LEU A 33 -15.44 -6.49 12.58
C LEU A 33 -16.56 -7.41 12.10
N LEU A 34 -16.45 -8.71 12.35
CA LEU A 34 -17.49 -9.67 12.03
C LEU A 34 -18.77 -9.42 12.82
N ALA A 35 -18.64 -9.21 14.14
CA ALA A 35 -19.80 -9.01 15.01
C ALA A 35 -20.58 -7.72 14.67
N GLN A 36 -19.87 -6.66 14.28
CA GLN A 36 -20.49 -5.38 13.92
C GLN A 36 -20.86 -5.28 12.44
N GLY A 37 -20.14 -5.94 11.55
CA GLY A 37 -20.40 -5.85 10.11
C GLY A 37 -21.46 -6.84 9.60
N LEU A 38 -21.57 -8.05 10.16
CA LEU A 38 -22.53 -9.04 9.68
C LEU A 38 -24.01 -8.65 9.81
N PRO A 39 -24.45 -7.89 10.83
CA PRO A 39 -25.85 -7.53 10.98
C PRO A 39 -26.47 -6.85 9.75
N ILE A 40 -25.71 -6.05 8.97
CA ILE A 40 -26.21 -5.38 7.77
C ILE A 40 -26.78 -6.34 6.72
N PHE A 41 -26.22 -7.55 6.64
CA PHE A 41 -26.64 -8.55 5.65
C PHE A 41 -27.98 -9.24 5.97
N LYS A 42 -28.65 -8.85 7.05
CA LYS A 42 -30.05 -9.23 7.31
C LYS A 42 -31.00 -8.43 6.44
N ASP A 43 -30.65 -7.16 6.18
CA ASP A 43 -31.49 -6.18 5.54
C ASP A 43 -31.04 -5.92 4.09
N VAL A 44 -29.72 -6.01 3.82
CA VAL A 44 -29.11 -5.76 2.51
C VAL A 44 -28.49 -7.05 1.95
N PRO A 45 -28.89 -7.53 0.75
CA PRO A 45 -28.27 -8.68 0.10
C PRO A 45 -26.78 -8.43 -0.18
N ILE A 46 -25.92 -9.44 0.00
CA ILE A 46 -24.46 -9.34 -0.21
C ILE A 46 -24.14 -8.88 -1.65
N GLY A 47 -24.93 -9.35 -2.64
CA GLY A 47 -24.76 -8.95 -4.04
C GLY A 47 -24.96 -7.45 -4.25
N ASP A 48 -26.04 -6.91 -3.69
CA ASP A 48 -26.35 -5.48 -3.80
C ASP A 48 -25.30 -4.63 -3.07
N PHE A 49 -24.90 -5.06 -1.88
CA PHE A 49 -23.83 -4.41 -1.10
C PHE A 49 -22.49 -4.33 -1.83
N LEU A 50 -22.11 -5.36 -2.58
CA LEU A 50 -20.81 -5.41 -3.27
C LEU A 50 -20.83 -4.73 -4.66
N PHE A 51 -21.92 -4.86 -5.41
CA PHE A 51 -21.94 -4.50 -6.82
C PHE A 51 -22.73 -3.23 -7.14
N THR A 52 -23.65 -2.80 -6.26
CA THR A 52 -24.33 -1.52 -6.44
C THR A 52 -23.34 -0.37 -6.21
N THR A 53 -23.46 0.66 -7.01
CA THR A 53 -22.54 1.83 -6.97
C THR A 53 -23.04 2.94 -6.07
N ASP A 54 -24.32 2.91 -5.69
CA ASP A 54 -24.97 3.96 -4.95
C ASP A 54 -24.78 3.79 -3.45
N TRP A 55 -24.21 4.80 -2.81
CA TRP A 55 -23.99 4.86 -1.38
C TRP A 55 -24.67 6.10 -0.80
N TYR A 56 -25.90 5.92 -0.30
CA TYR A 56 -26.73 6.96 0.31
C TYR A 56 -27.30 6.47 1.65
N PRO A 57 -26.47 6.48 2.71
CA PRO A 57 -26.88 5.93 4.01
C PRO A 57 -27.92 6.78 4.76
N THR A 58 -28.13 8.03 4.33
CA THR A 58 -29.05 8.99 4.94
C THR A 58 -30.40 9.08 4.21
N ASP A 59 -30.56 8.41 3.08
CA ASP A 59 -31.80 8.41 2.32
C ASP A 59 -32.87 7.49 2.95
N GLU A 60 -34.10 7.68 2.60
CA GLU A 60 -35.22 6.82 3.02
C GLU A 60 -35.90 6.19 1.77
N PRO A 61 -35.69 4.89 1.50
CA PRO A 61 -34.86 3.91 2.23
C PRO A 61 -33.35 4.11 1.99
N PRO A 62 -32.49 3.75 2.98
CA PRO A 62 -31.05 3.88 2.84
C PRO A 62 -30.49 2.89 1.81
N VAL A 63 -29.49 3.30 1.05
CA VAL A 63 -28.83 2.48 0.03
C VAL A 63 -27.34 2.30 0.38
N PHE A 64 -26.90 1.05 0.41
CA PHE A 64 -25.55 0.68 0.79
C PHE A 64 -24.86 -0.14 -0.31
N GLY A 65 -24.27 0.53 -1.31
CA GLY A 65 -23.51 -0.09 -2.38
C GLY A 65 -22.04 0.31 -2.35
N LEU A 66 -21.12 -0.64 -2.22
CA LEU A 66 -19.66 -0.40 -2.16
C LEU A 66 -18.98 -0.42 -3.53
N GLY A 67 -19.69 -0.71 -4.62
CA GLY A 67 -19.09 -0.92 -5.94
C GLY A 67 -18.18 0.22 -6.39
N ALA A 68 -18.64 1.47 -6.28
CA ALA A 68 -17.84 2.64 -6.64
C ALA A 68 -16.60 2.79 -5.77
N MET A 69 -16.71 2.55 -4.44
CA MET A 69 -15.57 2.63 -3.51
C MET A 69 -14.54 1.53 -3.75
N ILE A 70 -14.97 0.32 -4.09
CA ILE A 70 -14.11 -0.80 -4.45
C ILE A 70 -13.31 -0.43 -5.71
N VAL A 71 -14.00 0.00 -6.77
CA VAL A 71 -13.36 0.40 -8.03
C VAL A 71 -12.40 1.57 -7.80
N GLY A 72 -12.80 2.60 -7.02
CA GLY A 72 -11.94 3.72 -6.67
C GLY A 72 -10.66 3.30 -5.93
N SER A 73 -10.77 2.35 -4.99
CA SER A 73 -9.62 1.81 -4.27
C SER A 73 -8.66 1.05 -5.20
N PHE A 74 -9.18 0.19 -6.07
CA PHE A 74 -8.37 -0.55 -7.04
C PHE A 74 -7.74 0.38 -8.08
N ALA A 75 -8.48 1.36 -8.60
CA ALA A 75 -7.96 2.33 -9.55
C ALA A 75 -6.81 3.15 -8.96
N ALA A 76 -6.95 3.62 -7.71
CA ALA A 76 -5.89 4.32 -7.00
C ALA A 76 -4.66 3.43 -6.78
N ALA A 77 -4.83 2.17 -6.39
CA ALA A 77 -3.74 1.23 -6.19
C ALA A 77 -3.00 0.90 -7.50
N VAL A 78 -3.73 0.67 -8.60
CA VAL A 78 -3.15 0.42 -9.93
C VAL A 78 -2.37 1.63 -10.42
N LEU A 79 -2.93 2.83 -10.33
CA LEU A 79 -2.25 4.05 -10.74
C LEU A 79 -0.99 4.29 -9.91
N THR A 80 -1.07 4.08 -8.59
CA THR A 80 0.08 4.11 -7.69
C THR A 80 1.15 3.12 -8.14
N ALA A 81 0.78 1.88 -8.46
CA ALA A 81 1.71 0.84 -8.90
C ALA A 81 2.41 1.23 -10.21
N VAL A 82 1.67 1.74 -11.19
CA VAL A 82 2.20 2.18 -12.49
C VAL A 82 3.26 3.27 -12.33
N ILE A 83 3.12 4.15 -11.35
CA ILE A 83 4.07 5.24 -11.09
C ILE A 83 5.20 4.76 -10.15
N ALA A 84 4.85 4.15 -9.01
CA ALA A 84 5.79 3.87 -7.94
C ALA A 84 6.75 2.72 -8.25
N VAL A 85 6.27 1.67 -8.92
CA VAL A 85 7.10 0.49 -9.19
C VAL A 85 8.27 0.82 -10.12
N PRO A 86 8.05 1.39 -11.32
CA PRO A 86 9.16 1.71 -12.20
C PRO A 86 10.11 2.76 -11.58
N LEU A 87 9.59 3.80 -10.96
CA LEU A 87 10.44 4.84 -10.36
C LEU A 87 11.21 4.31 -9.16
N GLY A 88 10.61 3.50 -8.29
CA GLY A 88 11.28 2.90 -7.15
C GLY A 88 12.39 1.94 -7.55
N VAL A 89 12.13 1.05 -8.51
CA VAL A 89 13.13 0.09 -9.01
C VAL A 89 14.25 0.80 -9.78
N LEU A 90 13.94 1.81 -10.58
CA LEU A 90 14.96 2.62 -11.27
C LEU A 90 15.81 3.39 -10.27
N THR A 91 15.22 3.93 -9.21
CA THR A 91 15.96 4.61 -8.12
C THR A 91 16.92 3.62 -7.43
N ALA A 92 16.45 2.41 -7.11
CA ALA A 92 17.30 1.36 -6.54
C ALA A 92 18.47 0.99 -7.47
N ALA A 93 18.19 0.78 -8.75
CA ALA A 93 19.21 0.49 -9.76
C ALA A 93 20.24 1.63 -9.91
N ALA A 94 19.77 2.89 -9.90
CA ALA A 94 20.63 4.05 -9.95
C ALA A 94 21.54 4.15 -8.72
N LEU A 95 21.00 3.97 -7.52
CA LEU A 95 21.78 3.96 -6.27
C LEU A 95 22.82 2.85 -6.27
N HIS A 96 22.50 1.69 -6.83
CA HIS A 96 23.37 0.52 -6.84
C HIS A 96 24.54 0.65 -7.82
N CYS A 97 24.32 1.14 -9.05
CA CYS A 97 25.34 1.08 -10.11
C CYS A 97 25.77 2.42 -10.69
N ALA A 98 24.93 3.49 -10.63
CA ALA A 98 25.20 4.77 -11.28
C ALA A 98 25.75 5.83 -10.33
N VAL A 99 25.33 5.80 -9.06
CA VAL A 99 25.70 6.81 -8.07
C VAL A 99 27.03 6.44 -7.39
N PRO A 100 27.98 7.38 -7.26
CA PRO A 100 29.24 7.10 -6.55
C PRO A 100 28.96 6.80 -5.06
N ALA A 101 29.81 5.94 -4.46
CA ALA A 101 29.59 5.39 -3.11
C ALA A 101 29.43 6.46 -2.01
N TRP A 102 30.05 7.63 -2.16
CA TRP A 102 29.88 8.73 -1.20
C TRP A 102 28.49 9.36 -1.27
N ALA A 103 27.96 9.53 -2.49
CA ALA A 103 26.62 10.10 -2.70
C ALA A 103 25.52 9.07 -2.33
N ALA A 104 25.70 7.79 -2.64
CA ALA A 104 24.77 6.73 -2.23
C ALA A 104 24.63 6.65 -0.69
N ARG A 105 25.73 6.88 0.06
CA ARG A 105 25.71 6.93 1.53
C ARG A 105 24.90 8.10 2.11
N ILE A 106 24.69 9.15 1.33
CA ILE A 106 23.87 10.31 1.73
C ILE A 106 22.43 10.14 1.21
N LEU A 107 22.28 9.75 -0.05
CA LEU A 107 20.97 9.65 -0.69
C LEU A 107 20.09 8.55 -0.09
N LYS A 108 20.66 7.39 0.27
CA LYS A 108 19.89 6.29 0.84
C LYS A 108 19.21 6.67 2.16
N PRO A 109 19.89 7.23 3.17
CA PRO A 109 19.21 7.73 4.38
C PRO A 109 18.18 8.82 4.10
N VAL A 110 18.40 9.70 3.13
CA VAL A 110 17.41 10.73 2.75
C VAL A 110 16.15 10.08 2.19
N ILE A 111 16.27 9.08 1.32
CA ILE A 111 15.13 8.31 0.79
C ILE A 111 14.41 7.58 1.93
N GLU A 112 15.14 6.98 2.87
CA GLU A 112 14.54 6.31 4.03
C GLU A 112 13.79 7.29 4.95
N LEU A 113 14.31 8.49 5.14
CA LEU A 113 13.62 9.55 5.88
C LEU A 113 12.32 10.00 5.19
N MET A 114 12.29 10.02 3.84
CA MET A 114 11.06 10.31 3.11
C MET A 114 9.97 9.26 3.38
N ALA A 115 10.33 7.98 3.58
CA ALA A 115 9.37 6.94 3.95
C ALA A 115 8.75 7.15 5.35
N ALA A 116 9.41 7.93 6.22
CA ALA A 116 8.94 8.24 7.57
C ALA A 116 8.05 9.48 7.65
N LEU A 117 7.84 10.20 6.53
CA LEU A 117 6.96 11.37 6.52
C LEU A 117 5.53 10.99 6.93
N PRO A 118 4.86 11.79 7.80
CA PRO A 118 3.47 11.58 8.14
C PRO A 118 2.58 11.69 6.89
N SER A 119 1.68 10.72 6.70
CA SER A 119 0.79 10.69 5.54
C SER A 119 -0.10 11.94 5.41
N VAL A 120 -0.52 12.52 6.55
CA VAL A 120 -1.26 13.78 6.58
C VAL A 120 -0.50 14.92 5.91
N VAL A 121 0.83 14.99 6.10
CA VAL A 121 1.66 16.04 5.48
C VAL A 121 1.70 15.86 3.96
N ILE A 122 1.84 14.62 3.49
CA ILE A 122 1.82 14.29 2.06
C ILE A 122 0.45 14.61 1.46
N GLY A 123 -0.64 14.24 2.13
CA GLY A 123 -2.00 14.59 1.72
C GLY A 123 -2.24 16.11 1.68
N PHE A 124 -1.73 16.83 2.67
CA PHE A 124 -1.81 18.29 2.70
C PHE A 124 -1.07 18.96 1.54
N ILE A 125 0.14 18.50 1.22
CA ILE A 125 0.89 18.96 0.03
C ILE A 125 0.11 18.66 -1.25
N GLY A 126 -0.47 17.45 -1.36
CA GLY A 126 -1.30 17.05 -2.48
C GLY A 126 -2.53 17.95 -2.67
N MET A 127 -3.16 18.35 -1.55
CA MET A 127 -4.35 19.21 -1.57
C MET A 127 -4.00 20.68 -1.86
N VAL A 128 -2.95 21.23 -1.24
CA VAL A 128 -2.66 22.68 -1.29
C VAL A 128 -1.76 23.06 -2.46
N ILE A 129 -0.90 22.17 -2.91
CA ILE A 129 0.07 22.46 -3.97
C ILE A 129 -0.28 21.73 -5.26
N VAL A 130 -0.46 20.39 -5.19
CA VAL A 130 -0.63 19.58 -6.39
C VAL A 130 -2.02 19.75 -7.00
N ALA A 131 -3.08 19.82 -6.18
CA ALA A 131 -4.44 19.99 -6.69
C ALA A 131 -4.63 21.30 -7.47
N PRO A 132 -4.24 22.49 -6.97
CA PRO A 132 -4.30 23.73 -7.74
C PRO A 132 -3.45 23.67 -9.03
N TRP A 133 -2.25 23.10 -8.95
CA TRP A 133 -1.38 22.96 -10.11
C TRP A 133 -2.01 22.08 -11.20
N LEU A 134 -2.63 20.95 -10.82
CA LEU A 134 -3.36 20.07 -11.76
C LEU A 134 -4.55 20.80 -12.38
N GLN A 135 -5.31 21.52 -11.57
CA GLN A 135 -6.49 22.27 -12.00
C GLN A 135 -6.13 23.34 -13.05
N GLU A 136 -5.07 24.10 -12.80
CA GLU A 136 -4.61 25.14 -13.72
C GLU A 136 -3.97 24.55 -14.98
N THR A 137 -3.12 23.52 -14.84
CA THR A 137 -2.35 22.96 -15.95
C THR A 137 -3.24 22.21 -16.95
N PHE A 138 -4.22 21.45 -16.45
CA PHE A 138 -5.10 20.60 -17.27
C PHE A 138 -6.49 21.18 -17.45
N ASN A 139 -6.74 22.39 -16.94
CA ASN A 139 -8.05 23.08 -16.99
C ASN A 139 -9.19 22.20 -16.44
N LEU A 140 -8.96 21.57 -15.27
CA LEU A 140 -9.89 20.66 -14.64
C LEU A 140 -10.86 21.39 -13.70
N PRO A 141 -12.07 20.87 -13.51
CA PRO A 141 -13.03 21.41 -12.53
C PRO A 141 -12.49 21.34 -11.09
N THR A 142 -11.72 20.30 -10.79
CA THR A 142 -11.06 20.08 -9.50
C THR A 142 -9.72 19.38 -9.69
N GLY A 143 -8.73 19.71 -8.87
CA GLY A 143 -7.46 18.98 -8.80
C GLY A 143 -7.48 17.84 -7.76
N LEU A 144 -8.60 17.67 -7.03
CA LEU A 144 -8.80 16.55 -6.12
C LEU A 144 -9.42 15.39 -6.91
N ASN A 145 -8.61 14.45 -7.33
CA ASN A 145 -9.00 13.39 -8.27
C ASN A 145 -8.13 12.14 -8.11
N LEU A 146 -8.44 11.10 -8.88
CA LEU A 146 -7.74 9.82 -8.88
C LEU A 146 -6.24 9.97 -9.22
N PHE A 147 -5.89 10.88 -10.16
CA PHE A 147 -4.48 11.09 -10.53
C PHE A 147 -3.68 11.69 -9.38
N ASN A 148 -4.20 12.70 -8.70
CA ASN A 148 -3.56 13.28 -7.52
C ASN A 148 -3.39 12.23 -6.41
N ALA A 149 -4.44 11.44 -6.14
CA ALA A 149 -4.37 10.36 -5.18
C ALA A 149 -3.27 9.34 -5.53
N GLY A 150 -3.24 8.85 -6.76
CA GLY A 150 -2.22 7.92 -7.24
C GLY A 150 -0.79 8.48 -7.18
N LEU A 151 -0.62 9.76 -7.51
CA LEU A 151 0.67 10.46 -7.47
C LEU A 151 1.18 10.60 -6.02
N MET A 152 0.33 11.04 -5.08
CA MET A 152 0.71 11.20 -3.68
C MET A 152 0.99 9.85 -3.00
N LEU A 153 0.19 8.84 -3.28
CA LEU A 153 0.45 7.47 -2.84
C LEU A 153 1.76 6.92 -3.43
N ALA A 154 2.04 7.19 -4.70
CA ALA A 154 3.30 6.77 -5.33
C ALA A 154 4.50 7.44 -4.67
N PHE A 155 4.42 8.74 -4.37
CA PHE A 155 5.47 9.45 -3.65
C PHE A 155 5.80 8.80 -2.30
N MET A 156 4.80 8.27 -1.60
CA MET A 156 4.98 7.57 -0.34
C MET A 156 5.54 6.15 -0.51
N CYS A 157 5.23 5.47 -1.63
CA CYS A 157 5.66 4.09 -1.89
C CYS A 157 7.07 4.00 -2.48
N ILE A 158 7.48 4.98 -3.31
CA ILE A 158 8.78 5.00 -3.99
C ILE A 158 9.96 4.79 -3.01
N PRO A 159 10.05 5.49 -1.88
CA PRO A 159 11.16 5.30 -0.93
C PRO A 159 11.26 3.88 -0.40
N THR A 160 10.13 3.27 -0.06
CA THR A 160 10.07 1.89 0.44
C THR A 160 10.51 0.90 -0.62
N ILE A 161 9.99 1.04 -1.85
CA ILE A 161 10.36 0.19 -2.98
C ILE A 161 11.85 0.36 -3.31
N ALA A 162 12.34 1.59 -3.36
CA ALA A 162 13.72 1.89 -3.69
C ALA A 162 14.71 1.33 -2.67
N SER A 163 14.48 1.56 -1.37
CA SER A 163 15.39 1.11 -0.32
C SER A 163 15.49 -0.41 -0.26
N ILE A 164 14.36 -1.12 -0.23
CA ILE A 164 14.35 -2.59 -0.13
C ILE A 164 14.85 -3.24 -1.45
N SER A 165 14.57 -2.65 -2.61
CA SER A 165 15.09 -3.14 -3.89
C SER A 165 16.61 -2.95 -3.98
N GLU A 166 17.14 -1.83 -3.49
CA GLU A 166 18.59 -1.59 -3.44
C GLU A 166 19.28 -2.60 -2.51
N ASP A 167 18.70 -2.91 -1.35
CA ASP A 167 19.21 -3.96 -0.46
C ASP A 167 19.21 -5.33 -1.15
N ALA A 168 18.18 -5.65 -1.93
CA ALA A 168 18.13 -6.89 -2.70
C ALA A 168 19.22 -6.95 -3.77
N LEU A 169 19.51 -5.84 -4.46
CA LEU A 169 20.59 -5.74 -5.45
C LEU A 169 21.98 -5.84 -4.79
N ARG A 170 22.15 -5.27 -3.62
CA ARG A 170 23.41 -5.37 -2.84
C ARG A 170 23.72 -6.80 -2.41
N ASN A 171 22.70 -7.60 -2.13
CA ASN A 171 22.85 -8.99 -1.70
C ASN A 171 23.19 -9.95 -2.85
N VAL A 172 23.28 -9.48 -4.11
CA VAL A 172 23.74 -10.29 -5.23
C VAL A 172 25.20 -10.72 -5.02
N PRO A 173 25.53 -12.03 -5.09
CA PRO A 173 26.90 -12.51 -4.92
C PRO A 173 27.87 -11.85 -5.91
N GLY A 174 28.98 -11.29 -5.40
CA GLY A 174 30.01 -10.62 -6.21
C GLY A 174 30.57 -11.51 -7.32
N ALA A 175 30.68 -12.81 -7.06
CA ALA A 175 31.15 -13.80 -8.04
C ALA A 175 30.30 -13.82 -9.34
N LEU A 176 28.98 -13.61 -9.25
CA LEU A 176 28.11 -13.53 -10.42
C LEU A 176 28.37 -12.27 -11.26
N ARG A 177 28.65 -11.15 -10.59
CA ARG A 177 29.01 -9.88 -11.24
C ARG A 177 30.37 -10.00 -11.93
N GLU A 178 31.37 -10.55 -11.22
CA GLU A 178 32.71 -10.74 -11.75
C GLU A 178 32.72 -11.71 -12.94
N ALA A 179 31.98 -12.80 -12.88
CA ALA A 179 31.84 -13.75 -13.98
C ALA A 179 31.21 -13.09 -15.21
N SER A 180 30.19 -12.28 -15.04
CA SER A 180 29.54 -11.54 -16.14
C SER A 180 30.52 -10.57 -16.83
N LEU A 181 31.26 -9.79 -16.02
CA LEU A 181 32.27 -8.85 -16.52
C LEU A 181 33.43 -9.56 -17.22
N ALA A 182 33.87 -10.73 -16.72
CA ALA A 182 34.91 -11.54 -17.32
C ALA A 182 34.52 -12.09 -18.70
N LEU A 183 33.20 -12.28 -18.95
CA LEU A 183 32.68 -12.64 -20.26
C LEU A 183 32.53 -11.44 -21.21
N GLY A 184 32.99 -10.25 -20.82
CA GLY A 184 32.96 -9.03 -21.64
C GLY A 184 31.66 -8.23 -21.56
N ALA A 185 30.73 -8.56 -20.66
CA ALA A 185 29.52 -7.77 -20.46
C ALA A 185 29.85 -6.40 -19.86
N THR A 186 29.11 -5.37 -20.26
CA THR A 186 29.17 -4.04 -19.63
C THR A 186 28.51 -4.07 -18.24
N ARG A 187 28.78 -3.05 -17.43
CA ARG A 187 28.11 -2.90 -16.13
C ARG A 187 26.58 -2.85 -16.23
N TRP A 188 26.06 -2.20 -17.27
CA TRP A 188 24.63 -2.12 -17.52
C TRP A 188 24.03 -3.48 -17.93
N GLU A 189 24.70 -4.21 -18.79
CA GLU A 189 24.28 -5.57 -19.18
C GLU A 189 24.32 -6.52 -18.00
N THR A 190 25.35 -6.44 -17.15
CA THR A 190 25.45 -7.21 -15.91
C THR A 190 24.29 -6.88 -14.98
N LEU A 191 23.97 -5.59 -14.76
CA LEU A 191 22.83 -5.18 -13.97
C LEU A 191 21.52 -5.78 -14.52
N CYS A 192 21.23 -5.55 -15.81
CA CYS A 192 19.93 -5.93 -16.39
C CYS A 192 19.77 -7.44 -16.56
N ARG A 193 20.82 -8.17 -16.93
CA ARG A 193 20.75 -9.59 -17.29
C ARG A 193 21.07 -10.54 -16.14
N VAL A 194 21.84 -10.09 -15.15
CA VAL A 194 22.30 -10.92 -14.04
C VAL A 194 21.74 -10.43 -12.71
N GLU A 195 22.06 -9.20 -12.31
CA GLU A 195 21.75 -8.72 -10.95
C GLU A 195 20.25 -8.54 -10.73
N LEU A 196 19.52 -7.87 -11.64
CA LEU A 196 18.08 -7.71 -11.54
C LEU A 196 17.34 -9.04 -11.56
N ARG A 197 17.82 -10.02 -12.37
CA ARG A 197 17.21 -11.35 -12.41
C ARG A 197 17.42 -12.10 -11.10
N TRP A 198 18.60 -12.03 -10.51
CA TRP A 198 18.87 -12.66 -9.22
C TRP A 198 18.09 -11.98 -8.09
N ALA A 199 18.04 -10.66 -8.09
CA ALA A 199 17.34 -9.85 -7.08
C ALA A 199 15.81 -9.82 -7.23
N MET A 200 15.25 -10.47 -8.27
CA MET A 200 13.81 -10.37 -8.63
C MET A 200 12.88 -10.76 -7.48
N GLY A 201 13.25 -11.74 -6.66
CA GLY A 201 12.49 -12.13 -5.47
C GLY A 201 12.44 -11.01 -4.41
N GLY A 202 13.58 -10.36 -4.15
CA GLY A 202 13.68 -9.22 -3.23
C GLY A 202 12.95 -7.98 -3.75
N ILE A 203 13.11 -7.68 -5.05
CA ILE A 203 12.40 -6.58 -5.72
C ILE A 203 10.88 -6.84 -5.67
N GLY A 204 10.43 -8.06 -5.94
CA GLY A 204 9.02 -8.43 -5.81
C GLY A 204 8.50 -8.20 -4.39
N THR A 205 9.28 -8.54 -3.37
CA THR A 205 8.92 -8.28 -1.97
C THR A 205 8.81 -6.78 -1.68
N SER A 206 9.74 -5.96 -2.18
CA SER A 206 9.72 -4.50 -2.01
C SER A 206 8.47 -3.86 -2.61
N VAL A 207 8.10 -4.27 -3.84
CA VAL A 207 6.90 -3.82 -4.52
C VAL A 207 5.65 -4.19 -3.72
N MET A 208 5.58 -5.43 -3.23
CA MET A 208 4.43 -5.88 -2.44
C MET A 208 4.28 -5.12 -1.13
N LEU A 209 5.38 -4.85 -0.42
CA LEU A 209 5.36 -4.05 0.81
C LEU A 209 4.92 -2.60 0.54
N GLY A 210 5.45 -1.98 -0.53
CA GLY A 210 5.04 -0.63 -0.92
C GLY A 210 3.55 -0.56 -1.28
N LEU A 211 3.05 -1.47 -2.12
CA LEU A 211 1.65 -1.47 -2.54
C LEU A 211 0.68 -1.88 -1.43
N SER A 212 1.06 -2.80 -0.54
CA SER A 212 0.25 -3.13 0.65
C SER A 212 0.00 -1.90 1.52
N ARG A 213 1.01 -1.04 1.66
CA ARG A 213 0.89 0.24 2.36
C ARG A 213 -0.06 1.19 1.64
N ALA A 214 0.03 1.30 0.30
CA ALA A 214 -0.83 2.16 -0.49
C ALA A 214 -2.32 1.76 -0.42
N ILE A 215 -2.63 0.46 -0.48
CA ILE A 215 -4.01 -0.04 -0.42
C ILE A 215 -4.67 0.30 0.93
N GLY A 216 -3.89 0.28 2.02
CA GLY A 216 -4.39 0.61 3.37
C GLY A 216 -4.31 2.09 3.73
N GLU A 217 -3.82 2.96 2.84
CA GLU A 217 -3.65 4.38 3.16
C GLU A 217 -4.99 5.10 3.21
N THR A 218 -5.19 5.85 4.27
CA THR A 218 -6.47 6.52 4.57
C THR A 218 -6.36 8.03 4.43
N MET A 219 -5.39 8.64 5.10
CA MET A 219 -5.34 10.10 5.23
C MET A 219 -4.96 10.79 3.91
N VAL A 220 -4.03 10.24 3.15
CA VAL A 220 -3.65 10.81 1.84
C VAL A 220 -4.86 10.80 0.92
N VAL A 221 -5.50 9.64 0.73
CA VAL A 221 -6.65 9.54 -0.20
C VAL A 221 -7.87 10.33 0.26
N LEU A 222 -8.11 10.43 1.57
CA LEU A 222 -9.17 11.26 2.13
C LEU A 222 -9.01 12.74 1.73
N MET A 223 -7.76 13.23 1.70
CA MET A 223 -7.47 14.63 1.42
C MET A 223 -7.42 14.96 -0.08
N VAL A 224 -7.03 14.00 -0.94
CA VAL A 224 -6.69 14.33 -2.34
C VAL A 224 -7.52 13.60 -3.40
N ALA A 225 -8.32 12.60 -3.02
CA ALA A 225 -9.07 11.78 -3.98
C ALA A 225 -10.39 12.43 -4.46
N GLY A 226 -10.87 13.47 -3.79
CA GLY A 226 -12.07 14.20 -4.16
C GLY A 226 -13.38 13.70 -3.54
N GLY A 227 -13.43 12.47 -3.00
CA GLY A 227 -14.53 11.96 -2.19
C GLY A 227 -15.84 11.62 -2.93
N ALA A 228 -15.87 11.59 -4.26
CA ALA A 228 -17.06 11.24 -5.01
C ALA A 228 -17.25 9.71 -5.09
N GLY A 229 -18.45 9.25 -4.75
CA GLY A 229 -18.85 7.83 -4.81
C GLY A 229 -19.28 7.40 -6.22
N ILE A 230 -18.46 7.66 -7.23
CA ILE A 230 -18.71 7.33 -8.64
C ILE A 230 -17.63 6.39 -9.17
N ILE A 231 -17.95 5.63 -10.21
CA ILE A 231 -16.96 4.89 -10.98
C ILE A 231 -16.22 5.89 -11.87
N PRO A 232 -14.88 6.01 -11.78
CA PRO A 232 -14.13 6.97 -12.60
C PRO A 232 -14.12 6.52 -14.08
N GLU A 233 -14.44 7.41 -14.98
CA GLU A 233 -14.29 7.23 -16.43
C GLU A 233 -12.93 7.77 -16.91
N SER A 234 -12.36 8.71 -16.13
CA SER A 234 -11.06 9.32 -16.37
C SER A 234 -10.18 9.25 -15.13
N ILE A 235 -8.86 9.29 -15.34
CA ILE A 235 -7.89 9.43 -14.25
C ILE A 235 -8.01 10.79 -13.51
N PHE A 236 -8.70 11.75 -14.10
CA PHE A 236 -8.94 13.07 -13.51
C PHE A 236 -10.30 13.17 -12.81
N ASP A 237 -11.07 12.09 -12.76
CA ASP A 237 -12.32 12.09 -12.02
C ASP A 237 -12.07 11.94 -10.52
N PRO A 238 -12.90 12.58 -9.69
CA PRO A 238 -12.85 12.36 -8.25
C PRO A 238 -13.34 10.96 -7.91
N VAL A 239 -12.72 10.35 -6.89
CA VAL A 239 -13.06 9.00 -6.42
C VAL A 239 -13.15 8.98 -4.89
N ARG A 240 -13.88 7.98 -4.37
CA ARG A 240 -13.95 7.70 -2.94
C ARG A 240 -13.41 6.30 -2.66
N PRO A 241 -12.11 6.13 -2.38
CA PRO A 241 -11.59 4.84 -1.92
C PRO A 241 -12.24 4.39 -0.62
N MET A 242 -12.34 3.08 -0.39
CA MET A 242 -13.01 2.49 0.78
C MET A 242 -12.47 3.03 2.11
N THR A 243 -11.15 3.15 2.22
CA THR A 243 -10.47 3.69 3.42
C THR A 243 -10.92 5.13 3.72
N ALA A 244 -11.01 5.96 2.69
CA ALA A 244 -11.46 7.35 2.82
C ALA A 244 -12.95 7.43 3.17
N GLY A 245 -13.81 6.61 2.53
CA GLY A 245 -15.24 6.55 2.83
C GLY A 245 -15.50 6.16 4.29
N ILE A 246 -14.87 5.09 4.76
CA ILE A 246 -14.99 4.65 6.16
C ILE A 246 -14.54 5.75 7.13
N ALA A 247 -13.37 6.37 6.87
CA ALA A 247 -12.82 7.38 7.77
C ALA A 247 -13.65 8.67 7.81
N ALA A 248 -14.26 9.06 6.67
CA ALA A 248 -15.09 10.25 6.59
C ALA A 248 -16.41 10.10 7.37
N GLU A 249 -17.04 8.92 7.29
CA GLU A 249 -18.42 8.74 7.77
C GLU A 249 -18.52 8.05 9.14
N MET A 250 -17.47 7.38 9.61
CA MET A 250 -17.51 6.61 10.87
C MET A 250 -17.84 7.48 12.09
N ALA A 251 -17.42 8.74 12.11
CA ALA A 251 -17.67 9.65 13.23
C ALA A 251 -19.12 10.14 13.27
N GLU A 252 -19.84 10.10 12.14
CA GLU A 252 -21.21 10.59 12.01
C GLU A 252 -22.23 9.45 12.13
N ALA A 253 -21.82 8.21 11.97
CA ALA A 253 -22.69 7.04 12.02
C ALA A 253 -23.15 6.76 13.44
N ALA A 254 -24.48 6.71 13.67
CA ALA A 254 -25.06 6.37 14.97
C ALA A 254 -24.70 4.92 15.35
N VAL A 255 -24.16 4.74 16.55
CA VAL A 255 -23.73 3.43 17.05
C VAL A 255 -24.90 2.44 17.06
N GLY A 256 -24.73 1.29 16.40
CA GLY A 256 -25.76 0.25 16.29
C GLY A 256 -26.81 0.52 15.20
N GLY A 257 -26.69 1.58 14.41
CA GLY A 257 -27.55 1.84 13.25
C GLY A 257 -27.08 1.06 12.01
N GLU A 258 -27.91 1.03 10.97
CA GLU A 258 -27.60 0.36 9.69
C GLU A 258 -26.34 0.93 9.05
N HIS A 259 -26.21 2.25 9.00
CA HIS A 259 -25.01 2.93 8.49
C HIS A 259 -23.72 2.49 9.23
N TYR A 260 -23.78 2.41 10.56
CA TYR A 260 -22.70 1.92 11.39
C TYR A 260 -22.30 0.48 11.02
N HIS A 261 -23.29 -0.42 10.90
CA HIS A 261 -23.05 -1.80 10.49
C HIS A 261 -22.50 -1.91 9.07
N ALA A 262 -22.97 -1.07 8.15
CA ALA A 262 -22.48 -1.01 6.77
C ALA A 262 -21.00 -0.58 6.69
N LEU A 263 -20.58 0.41 7.47
CA LEU A 263 -19.17 0.83 7.54
C LEU A 263 -18.26 -0.25 8.13
N TYR A 264 -18.71 -1.01 9.13
CA TYR A 264 -17.97 -2.15 9.64
C TYR A 264 -17.90 -3.31 8.63
N ALA A 265 -18.95 -3.54 7.86
CA ALA A 265 -18.94 -4.51 6.76
C ALA A 265 -17.97 -4.09 5.65
N ALA A 266 -17.91 -2.78 5.32
CA ALA A 266 -16.92 -2.24 4.42
C ALA A 266 -15.48 -2.43 4.95
N GLY A 267 -15.26 -2.19 6.24
CA GLY A 267 -13.99 -2.46 6.92
C GLY A 267 -13.59 -3.94 6.89
N LEU A 268 -14.55 -4.85 7.09
CA LEU A 268 -14.31 -6.29 6.96
C LEU A 268 -13.94 -6.67 5.53
N LEU A 269 -14.63 -6.13 4.53
CA LEU A 269 -14.31 -6.36 3.12
C LEU A 269 -12.90 -5.85 2.78
N LEU A 270 -12.55 -4.64 3.23
CA LEU A 270 -11.22 -4.07 3.04
C LEU A 270 -10.14 -4.97 3.68
N PHE A 271 -10.39 -5.49 4.88
CA PHE A 271 -9.49 -6.44 5.54
C PHE A 271 -9.31 -7.70 4.70
N LEU A 272 -10.38 -8.28 4.17
CA LEU A 272 -10.31 -9.49 3.32
C LEU A 272 -9.57 -9.23 2.02
N ILE A 273 -9.80 -8.09 1.36
CA ILE A 273 -9.08 -7.68 0.13
C ILE A 273 -7.58 -7.52 0.42
N THR A 274 -7.23 -6.80 1.47
CA THR A 274 -5.81 -6.59 1.83
C THR A 274 -5.14 -7.88 2.27
N PHE A 275 -5.83 -8.74 3.00
CA PHE A 275 -5.33 -10.05 3.39
C PHE A 275 -5.09 -10.95 2.17
N ALA A 276 -6.06 -11.03 1.25
CA ALA A 276 -5.92 -11.79 0.01
C ALA A 276 -4.77 -11.27 -0.87
N PHE A 277 -4.64 -9.94 -0.98
CA PHE A 277 -3.53 -9.30 -1.68
C PHE A 277 -2.18 -9.68 -1.07
N ASN A 278 -2.02 -9.57 0.24
CA ASN A 278 -0.78 -9.93 0.93
C ASN A 278 -0.45 -11.43 0.81
N LEU A 279 -1.47 -12.29 0.86
CA LEU A 279 -1.28 -13.73 0.68
C LEU A 279 -0.82 -14.07 -0.76
N ALA A 280 -1.46 -13.48 -1.77
CA ALA A 280 -1.07 -13.63 -3.17
C ALA A 280 0.35 -13.10 -3.43
N ALA A 281 0.68 -11.98 -2.83
CA ALA A 281 1.99 -11.36 -2.82
C ALA A 281 3.06 -12.30 -2.25
N TRP A 282 2.83 -12.84 -1.06
CA TRP A 282 3.73 -13.78 -0.39
C TRP A 282 3.95 -15.05 -1.23
N TYR A 283 2.88 -15.58 -1.82
CA TYR A 283 2.99 -16.76 -2.66
C TYR A 283 3.80 -16.52 -3.95
N SER A 284 3.61 -15.37 -4.58
CA SER A 284 4.33 -14.97 -5.79
C SER A 284 5.83 -14.78 -5.53
N THR A 285 6.20 -14.07 -4.46
CA THR A 285 7.60 -13.83 -4.10
C THR A 285 8.32 -15.12 -3.72
N ARG A 286 7.66 -16.03 -3.01
CA ARG A 286 8.22 -17.36 -2.67
C ARG A 286 8.52 -18.20 -3.91
N ARG A 287 7.67 -18.15 -4.93
CA ARG A 287 7.93 -18.84 -6.21
C ARG A 287 9.12 -18.24 -6.98
N LEU A 288 9.29 -16.92 -6.93
CA LEU A 288 10.41 -16.24 -7.60
C LEU A 288 11.74 -16.55 -6.91
N SER A 289 11.80 -16.59 -5.58
CA SER A 289 13.01 -16.93 -4.81
C SER A 289 13.47 -18.38 -5.02
N LEU A 290 12.54 -19.33 -5.26
CA LEU A 290 12.88 -20.72 -5.57
C LEU A 290 13.41 -20.92 -7.00
N ARG A 291 13.21 -19.97 -7.91
CA ARG A 291 13.75 -20.02 -9.28
C ARG A 291 15.12 -19.36 -9.41
N SER A 292 15.53 -18.57 -8.44
CA SER A 292 16.84 -17.90 -8.39
C SER A 292 17.89 -18.65 -7.56
N ALA A 293 17.49 -19.71 -6.86
CA ALA A 293 18.38 -20.67 -6.16
C ALA A 293 18.62 -21.90 -7.02
#